data_773de5f9ae0cc6c11a92256294bac8f1
#
_entry.id   773de5f9ae0cc6c11a92256294bac8f1
#
_cell.length_a   1.000
_cell.length_b   1.000
_cell.length_c   1.000
_cell.angle_alpha   90.00
_cell.angle_beta   90.00
_cell.angle_gamma   90.00
#
_symmetry.space_group_name_H-M   'P 1'
#
loop_
_entity.id
_entity.type
_entity.pdbx_description
1 polymer ?
#
loop_
_entity_poly.entity_id
_entity_poly.type
_entity_poly.pdbx_seq_one_letter_code
_entity_poly.pdbx_strand_id
1 'polypeptide(L)'
;MGVYFLKRLEEESSKSIFDSFDLFIGTSAGATNALMLGMNGCKIEDLEKFWTVENLKKIMNQSFIDKTSIFQTRPKYSNDGKKEILYSFFENKKIGQSLKPVVVTAYDLEARKPILLSSYADPKIPAVHAANASSAAPIYFPTASMEDGRWLIDGGIATNNPSLIGYVEAKKLFSTNNIKVL
;
A
#
# COMPACT_ATOMS: atom_id res chain seq x y z
N MET A 1 6.53 -10.13 -8.13
CA MET A 1 7.28 -11.10 -7.31
C MET A 1 6.54 -11.44 -6.01
N GLY A 2 6.16 -10.48 -5.14
CA GLY A 2 5.48 -10.77 -3.88
C GLY A 2 4.18 -11.58 -4.02
N VAL A 3 3.32 -11.27 -5.00
CA VAL A 3 2.06 -12.03 -5.24
C VAL A 3 2.34 -13.48 -5.58
N TYR A 4 3.33 -13.77 -6.41
CA TYR A 4 3.72 -15.16 -6.72
C TYR A 4 4.21 -15.92 -5.50
N PHE A 5 4.95 -15.26 -4.60
CA PHE A 5 5.37 -15.86 -3.34
C PHE A 5 4.18 -16.20 -2.46
N LEU A 6 3.23 -15.27 -2.30
CA LEU A 6 2.01 -15.50 -1.53
C LEU A 6 1.15 -16.63 -2.13
N LYS A 7 1.03 -16.68 -3.46
CA LYS A 7 0.32 -17.75 -4.16
C LYS A 7 0.92 -19.12 -3.85
N ARG A 8 2.23 -19.23 -3.97
CA ARG A 8 2.93 -20.47 -3.68
C ARG A 8 2.77 -20.89 -2.20
N LEU A 9 2.76 -19.92 -1.30
CA LEU A 9 2.52 -20.17 0.12
C LEU A 9 1.10 -20.72 0.36
N GLU A 10 0.07 -20.20 -0.30
CA GLU A 10 -1.29 -20.76 -0.24
C GLU A 10 -1.33 -22.19 -0.79
N GLU A 11 -0.73 -22.41 -1.96
CA GLU A 11 -0.67 -23.73 -2.59
C GLU A 11 0.00 -24.76 -1.68
N GLU A 12 1.16 -24.45 -1.09
CA GLU A 12 1.92 -25.35 -0.24
C GLU A 12 1.28 -25.57 1.14
N SER A 13 0.66 -24.54 1.71
CA SER A 13 0.02 -24.61 3.03
C SER A 13 -1.42 -25.12 2.99
N SER A 14 -2.05 -25.09 1.82
CA SER A 14 -3.50 -25.35 1.64
C SER A 14 -4.39 -24.44 2.51
N LYS A 15 -3.91 -23.25 2.84
CA LYS A 15 -4.61 -22.23 3.65
C LYS A 15 -4.56 -20.88 2.97
N SER A 16 -5.66 -20.13 3.04
CA SER A 16 -5.65 -18.76 2.50
C SER A 16 -4.69 -17.86 3.27
N ILE A 17 -4.06 -16.94 2.59
CA ILE A 17 -3.23 -15.91 3.23
C ILE A 17 -4.07 -15.10 4.21
N PHE A 18 -5.30 -14.75 3.83
CA PHE A 18 -6.17 -14.00 4.72
C PHE A 18 -6.42 -14.72 6.05
N ASP A 19 -6.72 -16.02 6.02
CA ASP A 19 -6.99 -16.78 7.25
C ASP A 19 -5.74 -17.07 8.07
N SER A 20 -4.58 -17.08 7.43
CA SER A 20 -3.30 -17.44 8.06
C SER A 20 -2.65 -16.32 8.86
N PHE A 21 -3.05 -15.07 8.63
CA PHE A 21 -2.44 -13.88 9.26
C PHE A 21 -3.48 -12.99 9.92
N ASP A 22 -3.13 -12.41 11.08
CA ASP A 22 -4.02 -11.55 11.89
C ASP A 22 -3.76 -10.06 11.68
N LEU A 23 -2.63 -9.68 11.07
CA LEU A 23 -2.24 -8.31 10.75
C LEU A 23 -1.58 -8.27 9.38
N PHE A 24 -1.95 -7.30 8.57
CA PHE A 24 -1.32 -7.03 7.28
C PHE A 24 -0.58 -5.70 7.32
N ILE A 25 0.69 -5.71 6.95
CA ILE A 25 1.49 -4.49 6.87
C ILE A 25 2.22 -4.44 5.54
N GLY A 26 2.33 -3.25 4.97
CA GLY A 26 3.01 -3.09 3.70
C GLY A 26 3.58 -1.71 3.45
N THR A 27 4.53 -1.66 2.52
CA THR A 27 5.17 -0.44 2.02
C THR A 27 5.00 -0.40 0.51
N SER A 28 4.63 0.75 -0.05
CA SER A 28 4.54 0.97 -1.50
C SER A 28 3.59 -0.04 -2.18
N ALA A 29 4.07 -0.80 -3.16
CA ALA A 29 3.31 -1.90 -3.77
C ALA A 29 2.81 -2.94 -2.75
N GLY A 30 3.61 -3.20 -1.71
CA GLY A 30 3.24 -4.07 -0.60
C GLY A 30 2.09 -3.51 0.25
N ALA A 31 1.97 -2.18 0.35
CA ALA A 31 0.84 -1.53 1.02
C ALA A 31 -0.48 -1.80 0.29
N THR A 32 -0.47 -1.76 -1.04
CA THR A 32 -1.65 -2.12 -1.84
C THR A 32 -2.06 -3.57 -1.59
N ASN A 33 -1.10 -4.51 -1.58
CA ASN A 33 -1.39 -5.90 -1.27
C ASN A 33 -1.95 -6.08 0.15
N ALA A 34 -1.34 -5.43 1.15
CA ALA A 34 -1.78 -5.48 2.53
C ALA A 34 -3.21 -4.95 2.70
N LEU A 35 -3.54 -3.84 2.04
CA LEU A 35 -4.89 -3.28 2.02
C LEU A 35 -5.89 -4.21 1.33
N MET A 36 -5.56 -4.78 0.18
CA MET A 36 -6.43 -5.72 -0.52
C MET A 36 -6.74 -6.95 0.33
N LEU A 37 -5.73 -7.54 0.94
CA LEU A 37 -5.88 -8.71 1.81
C LEU A 37 -6.67 -8.36 3.07
N GLY A 38 -6.24 -7.37 3.83
CA GLY A 38 -6.82 -7.07 5.14
C GLY A 38 -8.20 -6.41 5.09
N MET A 39 -8.47 -5.58 4.06
CA MET A 39 -9.76 -4.89 3.95
C MET A 39 -10.85 -5.76 3.34
N ASN A 40 -10.54 -6.47 2.28
CA ASN A 40 -11.53 -7.17 1.47
C ASN A 40 -11.50 -8.69 1.67
N GLY A 41 -10.52 -9.24 2.39
CA GLY A 41 -10.30 -10.69 2.45
C GLY A 41 -10.05 -11.26 1.05
N CYS A 42 -9.41 -10.48 0.19
CA CYS A 42 -9.17 -10.86 -1.20
C CYS A 42 -8.37 -12.15 -1.30
N LYS A 43 -8.71 -12.97 -2.27
CA LYS A 43 -7.89 -14.11 -2.67
C LYS A 43 -6.68 -13.64 -3.47
N ILE A 44 -5.69 -14.51 -3.60
CA ILE A 44 -4.47 -14.19 -4.37
C ILE A 44 -4.78 -13.88 -5.84
N GLU A 45 -5.78 -14.52 -6.42
CA GLU A 45 -6.24 -14.24 -7.79
C GLU A 45 -6.71 -12.78 -7.97
N ASP A 46 -7.23 -12.14 -6.93
CA ASP A 46 -7.64 -10.74 -7.00
C ASP A 46 -6.42 -9.82 -6.97
N LEU A 47 -5.37 -10.17 -6.22
CA LEU A 47 -4.08 -9.48 -6.31
C LEU A 47 -3.46 -9.63 -7.71
N GLU A 48 -3.55 -10.81 -8.32
CA GLU A 48 -3.09 -11.03 -9.70
C GLU A 48 -3.84 -10.13 -10.69
N LYS A 49 -5.17 -9.95 -10.52
CA LYS A 49 -5.97 -9.02 -11.33
C LYS A 49 -5.56 -7.56 -11.17
N PHE A 50 -5.10 -7.17 -9.97
CA PHE A 50 -4.56 -5.83 -9.75
C PHE A 50 -3.24 -5.64 -10.52
N TRP A 51 -2.32 -6.60 -10.43
CA TRP A 51 -0.95 -6.50 -10.98
C TRP A 51 -0.85 -7.00 -12.44
N THR A 52 -1.87 -6.80 -13.25
CA THR A 52 -1.81 -7.11 -14.68
C THR A 52 -0.90 -6.12 -15.44
N VAL A 53 -0.38 -6.55 -16.57
CA VAL A 53 0.41 -5.67 -17.45
C VAL A 53 -0.41 -4.46 -17.90
N GLU A 54 -1.71 -4.62 -18.12
CA GLU A 54 -2.61 -3.53 -18.49
C GLU A 54 -2.71 -2.49 -17.39
N ASN A 55 -2.98 -2.91 -16.15
CA ASN A 55 -3.07 -2.01 -15.00
C ASN A 55 -1.73 -1.33 -14.72
N LEU A 56 -0.61 -2.06 -14.83
CA LEU A 56 0.72 -1.48 -14.68
C LEU A 56 1.01 -0.41 -15.73
N LYS A 57 0.58 -0.58 -16.98
CA LYS A 57 0.68 0.45 -18.02
C LYS A 57 -0.14 1.69 -17.69
N LYS A 58 -1.35 1.53 -17.13
CA LYS A 58 -2.18 2.67 -16.66
C LYS A 58 -1.53 3.37 -15.47
N ILE A 59 -1.05 2.62 -14.47
CA ILE A 59 -0.36 3.17 -13.28
C ILE A 59 0.91 3.94 -13.68
N MET A 60 1.68 3.43 -14.64
CA MET A 60 2.93 4.02 -15.13
C MET A 60 2.73 4.85 -16.41
N ASN A 61 1.56 5.48 -16.57
CA ASN A 61 1.29 6.29 -17.75
C ASN A 61 2.10 7.58 -17.72
N GLN A 62 2.92 7.78 -18.75
CA GLN A 62 3.68 9.01 -18.95
C GLN A 62 2.84 10.04 -19.68
N SER A 63 2.82 11.28 -19.20
CA SER A 63 2.31 12.40 -19.97
C SER A 63 3.15 12.59 -21.24
N PHE A 64 2.49 12.87 -22.37
CA PHE A 64 3.16 13.08 -23.67
C PHE A 64 4.16 14.24 -23.62
N ILE A 65 3.89 15.24 -22.78
CA ILE A 65 4.71 16.46 -22.62
C ILE A 65 6.06 16.15 -21.95
N ASP A 66 6.12 15.13 -21.07
CA ASP A 66 7.33 14.81 -20.32
C ASP A 66 8.37 14.03 -21.14
N LYS A 67 7.97 13.46 -22.29
CA LYS A 67 8.88 12.74 -23.19
C LYS A 67 9.89 13.63 -23.93
N THR A 68 9.62 14.92 -23.99
CA THR A 68 10.42 15.90 -24.76
C THR A 68 11.29 16.80 -23.88
N SER A 69 11.16 16.74 -22.54
CA SER A 69 11.93 17.57 -21.63
C SER A 69 13.30 16.94 -21.32
N ILE A 70 14.36 17.69 -21.65
CA ILE A 70 15.76 17.32 -21.32
C ILE A 70 16.00 17.40 -19.80
N PHE A 71 15.21 18.22 -19.09
CA PHE A 71 15.27 18.34 -17.63
C PHE A 71 13.96 17.85 -17.03
N GLN A 72 14.02 16.82 -16.20
CA GLN A 72 12.86 16.29 -15.48
C GLN A 72 12.47 17.27 -14.35
N THR A 73 11.59 18.22 -14.67
CA THR A 73 11.06 19.20 -13.70
C THR A 73 9.77 18.73 -13.01
N ARG A 74 9.21 17.59 -13.46
CA ARG A 74 7.95 17.00 -12.95
C ARG A 74 8.12 15.51 -12.71
N PRO A 75 7.24 14.89 -11.89
CA PRO A 75 7.21 13.44 -11.72
C PRO A 75 7.03 12.71 -13.06
N LYS A 76 7.67 11.55 -13.19
CA LYS A 76 7.69 10.77 -14.44
C LYS A 76 6.30 10.27 -14.85
N TYR A 77 5.43 9.97 -13.88
CA TYR A 77 4.08 9.45 -14.10
C TYR A 77 3.04 10.37 -13.46
N SER A 78 1.82 10.42 -14.03
CA SER A 78 0.70 11.06 -13.37
C SER A 78 0.10 10.14 -12.30
N ASN A 79 -0.66 10.72 -11.36
CA ASN A 79 -1.41 9.92 -10.37
C ASN A 79 -2.76 9.41 -10.91
N ASP A 80 -3.21 9.87 -12.08
CA ASP A 80 -4.58 9.64 -12.53
C ASP A 80 -4.85 8.16 -12.79
N GLY A 81 -4.02 7.52 -13.60
CA GLY A 81 -4.14 6.10 -13.88
C GLY A 81 -3.96 5.23 -12.63
N LYS A 82 -3.05 5.61 -11.72
CA LYS A 82 -2.87 4.92 -10.45
C LYS A 82 -4.12 5.03 -9.58
N LYS A 83 -4.68 6.22 -9.43
CA LYS A 83 -5.90 6.45 -8.67
C LYS A 83 -7.10 5.71 -9.28
N GLU A 84 -7.26 5.74 -10.60
CA GLU A 84 -8.31 5.00 -11.29
C GLU A 84 -8.30 3.52 -10.92
N ILE A 85 -7.12 2.89 -10.99
CA ILE A 85 -6.98 1.48 -10.62
C ILE A 85 -7.24 1.26 -9.13
N LEU A 86 -6.70 2.11 -8.25
CA LEU A 86 -6.96 2.00 -6.82
C LEU A 86 -8.46 2.14 -6.49
N TYR A 87 -9.17 3.08 -7.15
CA TYR A 87 -10.62 3.24 -6.97
C TYR A 87 -11.40 2.02 -7.45
N SER A 88 -10.99 1.34 -8.52
CA SER A 88 -11.68 0.16 -9.01
C SER A 88 -11.63 -1.03 -8.03
N PHE A 89 -10.65 -1.06 -7.11
CA PHE A 89 -10.51 -2.12 -6.10
C PHE A 89 -10.97 -1.72 -4.69
N PHE A 90 -10.78 -0.45 -4.32
CA PHE A 90 -11.10 0.02 -2.97
C PHE A 90 -12.38 0.86 -2.90
N GLU A 91 -12.87 1.36 -4.04
CA GLU A 91 -14.03 2.25 -4.10
C GLU A 91 -13.89 3.43 -3.12
N ASN A 92 -14.91 3.74 -2.35
CA ASN A 92 -14.89 4.77 -1.30
C ASN A 92 -14.64 4.21 0.11
N LYS A 93 -14.13 2.99 0.22
CA LYS A 93 -13.87 2.36 1.51
C LYS A 93 -12.77 3.10 2.28
N LYS A 94 -12.97 3.20 3.59
CA LYS A 94 -11.97 3.72 4.54
C LYS A 94 -11.18 2.57 5.14
N ILE A 95 -9.93 2.81 5.52
CA ILE A 95 -9.08 1.76 6.08
C ILE A 95 -9.62 1.18 7.38
N GLY A 96 -10.41 1.95 8.15
CA GLY A 96 -11.10 1.46 9.35
C GLY A 96 -12.22 0.42 9.09
N GLN A 97 -12.61 0.21 7.83
CA GLN A 97 -13.55 -0.83 7.44
C GLN A 97 -12.86 -2.16 7.10
N SER A 98 -11.57 -2.27 7.43
CA SER A 98 -10.80 -3.49 7.23
C SER A 98 -11.35 -4.65 8.07
N LEU A 99 -11.42 -5.84 7.47
CA LEU A 99 -11.82 -7.07 8.14
C LEU A 99 -10.76 -7.56 9.14
N LYS A 100 -9.51 -7.29 8.86
CA LYS A 100 -8.36 -7.51 9.76
C LYS A 100 -7.51 -6.23 9.83
N PRO A 101 -6.76 -6.02 10.93
CA PRO A 101 -5.89 -4.86 11.06
C PRO A 101 -4.93 -4.71 9.88
N VAL A 102 -4.86 -3.50 9.34
CA VAL A 102 -3.94 -3.14 8.27
C VAL A 102 -3.11 -1.94 8.68
N VAL A 103 -1.84 -1.98 8.33
CA VAL A 103 -0.90 -0.86 8.51
C VAL A 103 -0.17 -0.62 7.19
N VAL A 104 -0.10 0.62 6.76
CA VAL A 104 0.74 1.03 5.63
C VAL A 104 1.72 2.11 6.05
N THR A 105 2.94 2.04 5.53
CA THR A 105 3.97 3.01 5.84
C THR A 105 3.93 4.16 4.86
N ALA A 106 4.21 5.37 5.32
CA ALA A 106 4.42 6.54 4.50
C ALA A 106 5.49 7.44 5.13
N TYR A 107 5.92 8.48 4.43
CA TYR A 107 6.83 9.49 4.96
C TYR A 107 6.18 10.86 4.86
N ASP A 108 6.11 11.56 5.99
CA ASP A 108 5.55 12.90 6.09
C ASP A 108 6.64 13.93 5.78
N LEU A 109 6.43 14.72 4.72
CA LEU A 109 7.41 15.72 4.26
C LEU A 109 7.52 16.92 5.18
N GLU A 110 6.43 17.33 5.81
CA GLU A 110 6.42 18.48 6.70
C GLU A 110 7.01 18.12 8.06
N ALA A 111 6.54 17.02 8.64
CA ALA A 111 7.06 16.51 9.90
C ALA A 111 8.44 15.86 9.76
N ARG A 112 8.92 15.59 8.53
CA ARG A 112 10.20 14.97 8.19
C ARG A 112 10.44 13.65 8.92
N LYS A 113 9.42 12.79 8.98
CA LYS A 113 9.49 11.51 9.70
C LYS A 113 8.65 10.43 9.02
N PRO A 114 9.03 9.15 9.20
CA PRO A 114 8.15 8.06 8.82
C PRO A 114 6.88 8.09 9.68
N ILE A 115 5.77 7.73 9.03
CA ILE A 115 4.46 7.59 9.69
C ILE A 115 3.83 6.26 9.31
N LEU A 116 2.92 5.83 10.15
CA LEU A 116 2.06 4.68 9.91
C LEU A 116 0.62 5.17 9.73
N LEU A 117 -0.04 4.69 8.70
CA LEU A 117 -1.47 4.85 8.50
C LEU A 117 -2.12 3.50 8.81
N SER A 118 -2.89 3.41 9.88
CA SER A 118 -3.43 2.14 10.34
C SER A 118 -4.94 2.14 10.45
N SER A 119 -5.55 0.99 10.22
CA SER A 119 -7.01 0.83 10.27
C SER A 119 -7.60 1.12 11.66
N TYR A 120 -6.82 1.03 12.71
CA TYR A 120 -7.25 1.24 14.10
C TYR A 120 -6.91 2.63 14.66
N ALA A 121 -5.85 3.30 14.17
CA ALA A 121 -5.51 4.65 14.62
C ALA A 121 -6.05 5.74 13.67
N ASP A 122 -6.12 5.44 12.38
CA ASP A 122 -6.54 6.38 11.34
C ASP A 122 -7.79 5.89 10.55
N PRO A 123 -8.86 5.43 11.22
CA PRO A 123 -9.94 4.68 10.58
C PRO A 123 -10.70 5.45 9.49
N LYS A 124 -10.59 6.75 9.47
CA LYS A 124 -11.32 7.63 8.52
C LYS A 124 -10.60 7.82 7.19
N ILE A 125 -9.32 7.46 7.09
CA ILE A 125 -8.55 7.64 5.85
C ILE A 125 -9.12 6.75 4.74
N PRO A 126 -9.42 7.29 3.54
CA PRO A 126 -9.78 6.48 2.40
C PRO A 126 -8.64 5.52 2.01
N ALA A 127 -8.98 4.26 1.71
CA ALA A 127 -7.99 3.25 1.34
C ALA A 127 -7.17 3.65 0.10
N VAL A 128 -7.82 4.30 -0.88
CA VAL A 128 -7.16 4.85 -2.05
C VAL A 128 -6.09 5.87 -1.67
N HIS A 129 -6.37 6.74 -0.68
CA HIS A 129 -5.41 7.75 -0.23
C HIS A 129 -4.24 7.10 0.52
N ALA A 130 -4.50 6.12 1.39
CA ALA A 130 -3.45 5.38 2.09
C ALA A 130 -2.53 4.63 1.10
N ALA A 131 -3.11 3.90 0.14
CA ALA A 131 -2.36 3.20 -0.90
C ALA A 131 -1.55 4.16 -1.78
N ASN A 132 -2.18 5.29 -2.20
CA ASN A 132 -1.51 6.30 -3.01
C ASN A 132 -0.36 6.96 -2.26
N ALA A 133 -0.53 7.30 -0.99
CA ALA A 133 0.52 7.91 -0.15
C ALA A 133 1.71 6.97 0.02
N SER A 134 1.45 5.71 0.41
CA SER A 134 2.50 4.72 0.59
C SER A 134 3.28 4.41 -0.69
N SER A 135 2.68 4.61 -1.86
CA SER A 135 3.27 4.33 -3.18
C SER A 135 3.62 5.59 -3.99
N ALA A 136 3.69 6.76 -3.36
CA ALA A 136 4.09 8.02 -3.99
C ALA A 136 5.62 8.14 -4.06
N ALA A 137 6.26 7.22 -4.79
CA ALA A 137 7.72 7.18 -4.93
C ALA A 137 8.24 8.47 -5.58
N PRO A 138 9.17 9.20 -4.90
CA PRO A 138 9.77 10.42 -5.44
C PRO A 138 10.37 10.19 -6.82
N ILE A 139 10.38 11.25 -7.65
CA ILE A 139 10.80 11.21 -9.05
C ILE A 139 9.75 10.53 -9.95
N TYR A 140 9.13 9.44 -9.50
CA TYR A 140 8.17 8.67 -10.30
C TYR A 140 6.75 9.21 -10.20
N PHE A 141 6.28 9.51 -9.00
CA PHE A 141 4.91 9.96 -8.76
C PHE A 141 4.86 11.30 -8.02
N PRO A 142 3.79 12.09 -8.22
CA PRO A 142 3.53 13.26 -7.39
C PRO A 142 3.37 12.89 -5.92
N THR A 143 3.71 13.82 -5.04
CA THR A 143 3.41 13.71 -3.60
C THR A 143 1.91 13.53 -3.38
N ALA A 144 1.53 12.74 -2.38
CA ALA A 144 0.15 12.52 -2.00
C ALA A 144 -0.30 13.62 -1.04
N SER A 145 -1.27 14.43 -1.45
CA SER A 145 -1.98 15.36 -0.56
C SER A 145 -3.06 14.59 0.18
N MET A 146 -3.09 14.70 1.50
CA MET A 146 -4.11 14.12 2.37
C MET A 146 -5.18 15.15 2.72
N GLU A 147 -6.37 14.69 3.10
CA GLU A 147 -7.50 15.57 3.48
C GLU A 147 -7.20 16.43 4.71
N ASP A 148 -6.32 15.98 5.58
CA ASP A 148 -5.86 16.69 6.77
C ASP A 148 -4.73 17.70 6.52
N GLY A 149 -4.38 17.91 5.25
CA GLY A 149 -3.36 18.85 4.81
C GLY A 149 -1.94 18.29 4.73
N ARG A 150 -1.68 17.08 5.23
CA ARG A 150 -0.33 16.47 5.15
C ARG A 150 0.08 16.16 3.71
N TRP A 151 1.37 16.29 3.45
CA TRP A 151 2.00 15.89 2.20
C TRP A 151 2.87 14.66 2.43
N LEU A 152 2.46 13.55 1.84
CA LEU A 152 3.10 12.26 2.05
C LEU A 152 3.79 11.76 0.79
N ILE A 153 4.85 11.00 0.99
CA ILE A 153 5.56 10.26 -0.04
C ILE A 153 5.74 8.79 0.39
N ASP A 154 6.23 7.99 -0.55
CA ASP A 154 6.44 6.55 -0.36
C ASP A 154 7.20 6.23 0.93
N GLY A 155 6.64 5.32 1.72
CA GLY A 155 7.25 4.85 2.95
C GLY A 155 8.58 4.13 2.75
N GLY A 156 8.87 3.67 1.55
CA GLY A 156 10.13 2.99 1.19
C GLY A 156 11.38 3.83 1.41
N ILE A 157 11.25 5.16 1.49
CA ILE A 157 12.37 6.05 1.82
C ILE A 157 12.94 5.76 3.21
N ALA A 158 12.10 5.43 4.18
CA ALA A 158 12.51 5.20 5.57
C ALA A 158 12.27 3.75 6.01
N THR A 159 11.29 3.07 5.42
CA THR A 159 10.81 1.76 5.85
C THR A 159 10.47 0.89 4.65
N ASN A 160 11.49 0.48 3.90
CA ASN A 160 11.27 -0.40 2.74
C ASN A 160 10.80 -1.80 3.14
N ASN A 161 11.35 -2.35 4.22
CA ASN A 161 10.89 -3.60 4.82
C ASN A 161 10.18 -3.30 6.16
N PRO A 162 8.84 -3.44 6.23
CA PRO A 162 8.07 -3.10 7.42
C PRO A 162 7.96 -4.25 8.44
N SER A 163 8.65 -5.38 8.27
CA SER A 163 8.49 -6.58 9.12
C SER A 163 8.69 -6.28 10.61
N LEU A 164 9.72 -5.49 10.97
CA LEU A 164 9.97 -5.13 12.37
C LEU A 164 8.85 -4.25 12.94
N ILE A 165 8.32 -3.34 12.14
CA ILE A 165 7.18 -2.51 12.53
C ILE A 165 5.95 -3.40 12.72
N GLY A 166 5.71 -4.34 11.80
CA GLY A 166 4.64 -5.32 11.91
C GLY A 166 4.70 -6.12 13.21
N TYR A 167 5.90 -6.57 13.60
CA TYR A 167 6.10 -7.24 14.88
C TYR A 167 5.72 -6.34 16.08
N VAL A 168 6.18 -5.08 16.08
CA VAL A 168 5.89 -4.14 17.17
C VAL A 168 4.41 -3.81 17.24
N GLU A 169 3.76 -3.54 16.10
CA GLU A 169 2.33 -3.24 16.06
C GLU A 169 1.47 -4.45 16.44
N ALA A 170 1.83 -5.65 16.01
CA ALA A 170 1.16 -6.89 16.44
C ALA A 170 1.28 -7.09 17.95
N LYS A 171 2.47 -6.86 18.52
CA LYS A 171 2.68 -6.96 19.96
C LYS A 171 1.81 -5.99 20.76
N LYS A 172 1.66 -4.76 20.30
CA LYS A 172 0.80 -3.75 20.91
C LYS A 172 -0.68 -4.13 20.79
N LEU A 173 -1.10 -4.52 19.58
CA LEU A 173 -2.51 -4.74 19.25
C LEU A 173 -3.08 -6.00 19.89
N PHE A 174 -2.33 -7.08 19.91
CA PHE A 174 -2.78 -8.38 20.41
C PHE A 174 -2.28 -8.73 21.82
N SER A 175 -1.45 -7.85 22.43
CA SER A 175 -0.90 -8.05 23.78
C SER A 175 -0.25 -9.43 23.96
N THR A 176 0.42 -9.95 22.93
CA THR A 176 1.04 -11.27 22.91
C THR A 176 2.54 -11.21 22.61
N ASN A 177 3.28 -12.21 23.04
CA ASN A 177 4.68 -12.42 22.66
C ASN A 177 4.83 -13.55 21.62
N ASN A 178 3.77 -14.29 21.32
CA ASN A 178 3.77 -15.35 20.30
C ASN A 178 3.42 -14.76 18.93
N ILE A 179 4.38 -14.08 18.32
CA ILE A 179 4.23 -13.39 17.04
C ILE A 179 5.13 -14.06 16.02
N LYS A 180 4.55 -14.42 14.89
CA LYS A 180 5.28 -14.90 13.70
C LYS A 180 5.15 -13.85 12.61
N VAL A 181 6.26 -13.52 11.96
CA VAL A 181 6.33 -12.55 10.86
C VAL A 181 6.78 -13.29 9.60
N LEU A 182 6.10 -13.00 8.50
CA LEU A 182 6.43 -13.48 7.16
C LEU A 182 7.17 -12.38 6.40
#